data_dba54b3b96258c1d38112fafc6887a27
#
_entry.id   dba54b3b96258c1d38112fafc6887a27
#
_cell.length_a   1.000
_cell.length_b   1.000
_cell.length_c   1.000
_cell.angle_alpha   90.00
_cell.angle_beta   90.00
_cell.angle_gamma   90.00
#
_symmetry.space_group_name_H-M   'P 1'
#
loop_
_entity.id
_entity.type
_entity.pdbx_description
1 polymer ?
#
loop_
_entity_poly.entity_id
_entity_poly.type
_entity_poly.pdbx_seq_one_letter_code
_entity_poly.pdbx_strand_id
1 'polypeptide(L)'
;MNAWEQRKLGAYLTVSKNRNVDGEYDKSDVLSVSGDYGIVNQIKFQGRSFAGASVLPYGIVETGDVVYTKSPLKANPYGIIKTNHGKNGIVSTLYAVYKVNNGSNGIFVEYYFDDNLRLNKYLKPLVNKGAKNDMKVTDENVLKGDVIFPSFPEQTVIGSFFQELDQLITLQQRELEILKIMKSTLLKAMFA
;
A
#
# COMPACT_ATOMS: atom_id res chain seq x y z
N MET A 1 9.81 8.26 28.18
CA MET A 1 9.08 8.19 26.88
C MET A 1 9.86 9.04 25.89
N ASN A 2 10.41 8.44 24.84
CA ASN A 2 11.04 9.22 23.77
C ASN A 2 9.93 9.98 23.03
N ALA A 3 10.10 11.29 22.91
CA ALA A 3 9.11 12.12 22.19
C ALA A 3 9.06 11.72 20.72
N TRP A 4 7.88 11.79 20.12
CA TRP A 4 7.71 11.66 18.67
C TRP A 4 8.45 12.82 17.99
N GLU A 5 9.25 12.51 16.97
CA GLU A 5 10.11 13.48 16.31
C GLU A 5 9.57 13.85 14.93
N GLN A 6 9.59 15.13 14.62
CA GLN A 6 9.28 15.64 13.30
C GLN A 6 10.52 15.55 12.40
N ARG A 7 10.41 14.81 11.30
CA ARG A 7 11.46 14.67 10.27
C ARG A 7 10.83 14.58 8.88
N LYS A 8 11.63 14.76 7.85
CA LYS A 8 11.20 14.47 6.48
C LYS A 8 10.95 12.96 6.31
N LEU A 9 9.92 12.56 5.52
CA LEU A 9 9.69 11.15 5.24
C LEU A 9 10.92 10.47 4.61
N GLY A 10 11.74 11.22 3.86
CA GLY A 10 13.00 10.75 3.30
C GLY A 10 14.08 10.37 4.32
N ALA A 11 13.91 10.69 5.62
CA ALA A 11 14.75 10.12 6.69
C ALA A 11 14.43 8.64 6.93
N TYR A 12 13.22 8.19 6.62
CA TYR A 12 12.70 6.87 6.88
C TYR A 12 12.59 5.98 5.63
N LEU A 13 12.45 6.59 4.46
CA LEU A 13 12.28 5.90 3.18
C LEU A 13 13.24 6.44 2.12
N THR A 14 13.66 5.57 1.20
CA THR A 14 14.53 5.94 0.06
C THR A 14 13.89 5.44 -1.24
N VAL A 15 13.93 6.25 -2.31
CA VAL A 15 13.41 5.86 -3.63
C VAL A 15 14.15 4.64 -4.15
N SER A 16 13.41 3.58 -4.48
CA SER A 16 13.96 2.42 -5.18
C SER A 16 14.14 2.73 -6.67
N LYS A 17 15.35 2.50 -7.18
CA LYS A 17 15.65 2.60 -8.61
C LYS A 17 15.65 1.24 -9.30
N ASN A 18 15.35 0.16 -8.57
CA ASN A 18 15.34 -1.19 -9.11
C ASN A 18 14.22 -1.33 -10.14
N ARG A 19 14.58 -1.80 -11.33
CA ARG A 19 13.64 -2.03 -12.44
C ARG A 19 13.83 -3.44 -12.96
N ASN A 20 12.81 -3.98 -13.57
CA ASN A 20 12.77 -5.33 -14.13
C ASN A 20 13.52 -5.45 -15.47
N VAL A 21 14.68 -4.78 -15.59
CA VAL A 21 15.41 -4.68 -16.86
C VAL A 21 15.91 -6.03 -17.40
N ASP A 22 16.20 -6.97 -16.49
CA ASP A 22 16.65 -8.31 -16.82
C ASP A 22 15.51 -9.29 -17.14
N GLY A 23 14.25 -8.84 -16.99
CA GLY A 23 13.07 -9.66 -17.28
C GLY A 23 12.85 -10.81 -16.29
N GLU A 24 13.32 -10.68 -15.04
CA GLU A 24 13.13 -11.67 -13.98
C GLU A 24 11.64 -11.94 -13.69
N TYR A 25 10.83 -10.88 -13.81
CA TYR A 25 9.38 -10.91 -13.59
C TYR A 25 8.62 -10.74 -14.91
N ASP A 26 7.47 -11.41 -15.01
CA ASP A 26 6.58 -11.31 -16.18
C ASP A 26 5.23 -10.64 -15.83
N LYS A 27 4.26 -10.71 -16.76
CA LYS A 27 2.94 -10.11 -16.57
C LYS A 27 2.13 -10.78 -15.46
N SER A 28 2.47 -12.01 -15.06
CA SER A 28 1.80 -12.71 -13.96
C SER A 28 2.23 -12.20 -12.58
N ASP A 29 3.39 -11.52 -12.50
CA ASP A 29 3.96 -10.98 -11.28
C ASP A 29 3.57 -9.51 -11.04
N VAL A 30 2.75 -8.94 -11.91
CA VAL A 30 2.32 -7.55 -11.77
C VAL A 30 1.41 -7.39 -10.56
N LEU A 31 1.77 -6.42 -9.73
CA LEU A 31 1.05 -6.02 -8.53
C LEU A 31 0.21 -4.77 -8.79
N SER A 32 -0.92 -4.67 -8.10
CA SER A 32 -1.77 -3.49 -8.02
C SER A 32 -1.90 -3.03 -6.58
N VAL A 33 -2.01 -1.72 -6.36
CA VAL A 33 -2.22 -1.14 -5.04
C VAL A 33 -3.69 -0.77 -4.89
N SER A 34 -4.37 -1.39 -3.94
CA SER A 34 -5.77 -1.14 -3.57
C SER A 34 -5.83 -0.40 -2.23
N GLY A 35 -6.79 0.51 -2.08
CA GLY A 35 -7.06 1.16 -0.79
C GLY A 35 -7.51 0.16 0.27
N ASP A 36 -8.38 -0.78 -0.13
CA ASP A 36 -9.04 -1.71 0.79
C ASP A 36 -8.28 -3.03 0.98
N TYR A 37 -7.51 -3.46 -0.04
CA TYR A 37 -6.85 -4.78 -0.05
C TYR A 37 -5.32 -4.69 -0.02
N GLY A 38 -4.76 -3.48 0.10
CA GLY A 38 -3.30 -3.29 0.09
C GLY A 38 -2.67 -3.62 -1.27
N ILE A 39 -1.48 -4.20 -1.27
CA ILE A 39 -0.76 -4.60 -2.48
C ILE A 39 -1.10 -6.05 -2.83
N VAL A 40 -1.71 -6.25 -3.98
CA VAL A 40 -2.26 -7.54 -4.44
C VAL A 40 -1.78 -7.88 -5.83
N ASN A 41 -1.71 -9.19 -6.14
CA ASN A 41 -1.42 -9.62 -7.51
C ASN A 41 -2.58 -9.22 -8.44
N GLN A 42 -2.26 -8.52 -9.54
CA GLN A 42 -3.25 -7.91 -10.41
C GLN A 42 -4.19 -8.93 -11.06
N ILE A 43 -3.67 -10.05 -11.56
CA ILE A 43 -4.48 -11.09 -12.22
C ILE A 43 -5.41 -11.77 -11.21
N LYS A 44 -4.88 -12.12 -10.03
CA LYS A 44 -5.70 -12.78 -9.00
C LYS A 44 -6.83 -11.88 -8.50
N PHE A 45 -6.58 -10.57 -8.42
CA PHE A 45 -7.54 -9.61 -7.90
C PHE A 45 -8.55 -9.15 -8.96
N GLN A 46 -8.10 -8.95 -10.21
CA GLN A 46 -8.93 -8.35 -11.28
C GLN A 46 -9.31 -9.34 -12.39
N GLY A 47 -8.87 -10.60 -12.29
CA GLY A 47 -9.14 -11.64 -13.27
C GLY A 47 -8.33 -11.54 -14.57
N ARG A 48 -7.60 -10.44 -14.79
CA ARG A 48 -6.77 -10.21 -15.99
C ARG A 48 -5.59 -9.28 -15.68
N SER A 49 -4.58 -9.31 -16.55
CA SER A 49 -3.50 -8.33 -16.53
C SER A 49 -3.88 -7.05 -17.28
N PHE A 50 -3.51 -5.91 -16.72
CA PHE A 50 -3.56 -4.58 -17.37
C PHE A 50 -2.14 -4.08 -17.69
N ALA A 51 -1.14 -4.96 -17.61
CA ALA A 51 0.24 -4.61 -17.94
C ALA A 51 0.36 -4.18 -19.41
N GLY A 52 1.24 -3.21 -19.65
CA GLY A 52 1.60 -2.78 -20.98
C GLY A 52 2.23 -3.88 -21.84
N ALA A 53 2.62 -3.56 -23.07
CA ALA A 53 3.27 -4.49 -23.98
C ALA A 53 4.55 -5.07 -23.37
N SER A 54 5.35 -4.23 -22.69
CA SER A 54 6.57 -4.63 -21.97
C SER A 54 6.46 -4.27 -20.49
N VAL A 55 6.97 -5.15 -19.63
CA VAL A 55 7.09 -4.95 -18.18
C VAL A 55 8.55 -4.68 -17.73
N LEU A 56 9.49 -4.56 -18.66
CA LEU A 56 10.89 -4.26 -18.36
C LEU A 56 11.09 -2.93 -17.60
N PRO A 57 10.35 -1.84 -17.91
CA PRO A 57 10.49 -0.58 -17.17
C PRO A 57 9.80 -0.56 -15.80
N TYR A 58 9.10 -1.64 -15.42
CA TYR A 58 8.36 -1.71 -14.16
C TYR A 58 9.30 -1.73 -12.95
N GLY A 59 8.87 -1.11 -11.86
CA GLY A 59 9.60 -1.12 -10.60
C GLY A 59 9.49 -2.46 -9.89
N ILE A 60 10.61 -3.02 -9.42
CA ILE A 60 10.61 -4.21 -8.57
C ILE A 60 10.16 -3.81 -7.16
N VAL A 61 9.24 -4.59 -6.60
CA VAL A 61 8.70 -4.44 -5.24
C VAL A 61 9.00 -5.70 -4.47
N GLU A 62 9.73 -5.57 -3.39
CA GLU A 62 9.99 -6.66 -2.46
C GLU A 62 9.03 -6.62 -1.27
N THR A 63 8.94 -7.72 -0.53
CA THR A 63 8.19 -7.75 0.73
C THR A 63 8.78 -6.71 1.70
N GLY A 64 7.93 -5.88 2.30
CA GLY A 64 8.33 -4.79 3.19
C GLY A 64 8.55 -3.45 2.49
N ASP A 65 8.63 -3.40 1.15
CA ASP A 65 8.72 -2.13 0.43
C ASP A 65 7.43 -1.33 0.54
N VAL A 66 7.58 -0.01 0.60
CA VAL A 66 6.46 0.93 0.60
C VAL A 66 6.19 1.40 -0.83
N VAL A 67 4.93 1.39 -1.26
CA VAL A 67 4.51 1.79 -2.60
C VAL A 67 3.52 2.94 -2.54
N TYR A 68 3.77 3.98 -3.33
CA TYR A 68 2.87 5.11 -3.51
C TYR A 68 2.23 5.07 -4.91
N THR A 69 0.92 5.27 -4.98
CA THR A 69 0.21 5.37 -6.27
C THR A 69 0.22 6.81 -6.78
N LYS A 70 0.60 7.01 -8.04
CA LYS A 70 0.52 8.32 -8.72
C LYS A 70 -0.82 8.49 -9.45
N SER A 71 -1.87 7.93 -8.89
CA SER A 71 -3.22 7.96 -9.49
C SER A 71 -4.25 8.41 -8.47
N PRO A 72 -5.17 9.30 -8.84
CA PRO A 72 -6.21 9.75 -7.94
C PRO A 72 -7.21 8.63 -7.68
N LEU A 73 -7.59 8.48 -6.42
CA LEU A 73 -8.68 7.62 -5.96
C LEU A 73 -9.82 8.47 -5.39
N LYS A 74 -11.04 7.92 -5.31
CA LYS A 74 -12.23 8.68 -4.90
C LYS A 74 -12.03 9.41 -3.55
N ALA A 75 -11.54 8.71 -2.53
CA ALA A 75 -11.30 9.29 -1.20
C ALA A 75 -9.92 9.96 -1.09
N ASN A 76 -8.97 9.58 -1.94
CA ASN A 76 -7.57 10.00 -1.90
C ASN A 76 -7.13 10.58 -3.26
N PRO A 77 -7.51 11.85 -3.53
CA PRO A 77 -7.27 12.49 -4.82
C PRO A 77 -5.78 12.74 -5.11
N TYR A 78 -4.90 12.48 -4.18
CA TYR A 78 -3.44 12.62 -4.31
C TYR A 78 -2.70 11.27 -4.28
N GLY A 79 -3.44 10.13 -4.37
CA GLY A 79 -2.88 8.78 -4.30
C GLY A 79 -2.89 8.19 -2.88
N ILE A 80 -2.39 6.97 -2.75
CA ILE A 80 -2.28 6.24 -1.48
C ILE A 80 -0.89 5.66 -1.29
N ILE A 81 -0.55 5.38 -0.04
CA ILE A 81 0.71 4.76 0.38
C ILE A 81 0.36 3.43 1.05
N LYS A 82 0.95 2.32 0.57
CA LYS A 82 0.77 0.98 1.11
C LYS A 82 2.09 0.23 1.18
N THR A 83 2.20 -0.73 2.08
CA THR A 83 3.38 -1.61 2.22
C THR A 83 3.11 -2.97 1.61
N ASN A 84 4.11 -3.58 0.97
CA ASN A 84 3.97 -4.90 0.41
C ASN A 84 4.12 -5.97 1.52
N HIS A 85 3.02 -6.57 1.91
CA HIS A 85 2.97 -7.70 2.85
C HIS A 85 3.00 -9.07 2.14
N GLY A 86 2.94 -9.05 0.80
CA GLY A 86 2.87 -10.24 -0.03
C GLY A 86 4.22 -10.63 -0.61
N LYS A 87 4.16 -11.45 -1.68
CA LYS A 87 5.34 -11.86 -2.45
C LYS A 87 5.94 -10.68 -3.22
N ASN A 88 7.21 -10.82 -3.57
CA ASN A 88 7.87 -9.92 -4.50
C ASN A 88 7.14 -9.92 -5.86
N GLY A 89 7.25 -8.81 -6.57
CA GLY A 89 6.68 -8.63 -7.89
C GLY A 89 7.05 -7.30 -8.48
N ILE A 90 6.28 -6.83 -9.44
CA ILE A 90 6.55 -5.59 -10.16
C ILE A 90 5.32 -4.69 -10.21
N VAL A 91 5.55 -3.38 -10.20
CA VAL A 91 4.50 -2.36 -10.39
C VAL A 91 4.80 -1.46 -11.57
N SER A 92 3.76 -0.97 -12.25
CA SER A 92 3.92 -0.07 -13.39
C SER A 92 4.58 1.27 -12.98
N THR A 93 4.99 2.05 -13.96
CA THR A 93 5.59 3.38 -13.76
C THR A 93 4.65 4.42 -13.13
N LEU A 94 3.37 4.08 -12.98
CA LEU A 94 2.37 4.87 -12.24
C LEU A 94 2.53 4.76 -10.71
N TYR A 95 3.47 3.95 -10.25
CA TYR A 95 3.80 3.78 -8.84
C TYR A 95 5.22 4.24 -8.57
N ALA A 96 5.45 4.72 -7.35
CA ALA A 96 6.78 4.89 -6.79
C ALA A 96 7.02 3.80 -5.76
N VAL A 97 8.21 3.20 -5.78
CA VAL A 97 8.63 2.18 -4.81
C VAL A 97 9.68 2.78 -3.90
N TYR A 98 9.52 2.58 -2.60
CA TYR A 98 10.45 3.04 -1.59
C TYR A 98 10.97 1.89 -0.75
N LYS A 99 12.28 1.85 -0.56
CA LYS A 99 12.94 0.98 0.42
C LYS A 99 12.85 1.62 1.80
N VAL A 100 12.62 0.79 2.80
CA VAL A 100 12.57 1.22 4.20
C VAL A 100 13.98 1.32 4.73
N ASN A 101 14.35 2.50 5.25
CA ASN A 101 15.68 2.75 5.81
C ASN A 101 15.83 2.06 7.18
N ASN A 102 17.08 1.83 7.61
CA ASN A 102 17.38 1.37 8.96
C ASN A 102 16.78 2.32 10.00
N GLY A 103 16.09 1.75 11.00
CA GLY A 103 15.39 2.54 12.03
C GLY A 103 13.99 2.99 11.64
N SER A 104 13.42 2.42 10.58
CA SER A 104 12.04 2.65 10.16
C SER A 104 11.28 1.32 9.97
N ASN A 105 9.96 1.37 10.11
CA ASN A 105 9.07 0.23 9.95
C ASN A 105 8.01 0.53 8.88
N GLY A 106 8.03 -0.22 7.76
CA GLY A 106 7.11 -0.01 6.63
C GLY A 106 5.65 -0.23 7.01
N ILE A 107 5.36 -1.19 7.88
CA ILE A 107 4.01 -1.46 8.38
C ILE A 107 3.48 -0.25 9.16
N PHE A 108 4.32 0.33 10.03
CA PHE A 108 3.97 1.57 10.74
C PHE A 108 3.72 2.72 9.77
N VAL A 109 4.55 2.87 8.72
CA VAL A 109 4.36 3.91 7.69
C VAL A 109 3.01 3.76 7.00
N GLU A 110 2.59 2.54 6.66
CA GLU A 110 1.28 2.28 6.09
C GLU A 110 0.16 2.74 7.00
N TYR A 111 0.14 2.29 8.27
CA TYR A 111 -0.91 2.67 9.22
C TYR A 111 -0.89 4.16 9.56
N TYR A 112 0.28 4.79 9.58
CA TYR A 112 0.35 6.24 9.75
C TYR A 112 -0.40 7.00 8.65
N PHE A 113 -0.37 6.49 7.42
CA PHE A 113 -1.04 7.07 6.26
C PHE A 113 -2.40 6.43 5.91
N ASP A 114 -2.91 5.53 6.72
CA ASP A 114 -4.22 4.90 6.49
C ASP A 114 -5.39 5.86 6.75
N ASP A 115 -5.20 6.85 7.61
CA ASP A 115 -6.14 7.96 7.77
C ASP A 115 -6.15 8.88 6.55
N ASN A 116 -7.27 8.91 5.84
CA ASN A 116 -7.43 9.67 4.59
C ASN A 116 -7.20 11.18 4.77
N LEU A 117 -7.57 11.76 5.92
CA LEU A 117 -7.40 13.20 6.17
C LEU A 117 -5.91 13.52 6.33
N ARG A 118 -5.19 12.71 7.11
CA ARG A 118 -3.75 12.83 7.30
C ARG A 118 -3.00 12.66 5.99
N LEU A 119 -3.29 11.60 5.24
CA LEU A 119 -2.68 11.30 3.96
C LEU A 119 -2.88 12.44 2.95
N ASN A 120 -4.12 12.90 2.79
CA ASN A 120 -4.43 13.99 1.85
C ASN A 120 -3.81 15.32 2.29
N LYS A 121 -3.77 15.61 3.59
CA LYS A 121 -3.08 16.79 4.13
C LYS A 121 -1.58 16.74 3.84
N TYR A 122 -0.96 15.57 3.99
CA TYR A 122 0.44 15.34 3.71
C TYR A 122 0.77 15.50 2.23
N LEU A 123 0.01 14.83 1.34
CA LEU A 123 0.30 14.78 -0.09
C LEU A 123 -0.08 16.07 -0.85
N LYS A 124 -1.10 16.80 -0.40
CA LYS A 124 -1.61 17.99 -1.10
C LYS A 124 -0.54 19.01 -1.49
N PRO A 125 0.42 19.41 -0.63
CA PRO A 125 1.47 20.35 -1.00
C PRO A 125 2.58 19.75 -1.86
N LEU A 126 2.68 18.42 -1.95
CA LEU A 126 3.76 17.70 -2.63
C LEU A 126 3.39 17.23 -4.03
N VAL A 127 2.09 17.20 -4.33
CA VAL A 127 1.54 16.66 -5.58
C VAL A 127 0.85 17.76 -6.37
N ASN A 128 1.38 18.08 -7.54
CA ASN A 128 0.74 19.01 -8.45
C ASN A 128 -0.30 18.27 -9.31
N LYS A 129 -1.55 18.72 -9.26
CA LYS A 129 -2.60 18.25 -10.16
C LYS A 129 -2.56 19.03 -11.47
N GLY A 130 -2.29 18.32 -12.56
CA GLY A 130 -2.45 18.84 -13.90
C GLY A 130 -3.92 18.85 -14.37
N ALA A 131 -4.17 19.34 -15.57
CA ALA A 131 -5.46 19.21 -16.22
C ALA A 131 -5.80 17.72 -16.47
N LYS A 132 -7.09 17.34 -16.43
CA LYS A 132 -7.58 15.97 -16.64
C LYS A 132 -7.12 14.92 -15.59
N ASN A 133 -6.96 15.32 -14.32
CA ASN A 133 -6.51 14.41 -13.24
C ASN A 133 -5.10 13.81 -13.42
N ASP A 134 -4.28 14.39 -14.28
CA ASP A 134 -2.88 14.02 -14.39
C ASP A 134 -2.14 14.49 -13.13
N MET A 135 -1.45 13.55 -12.45
CA MET A 135 -0.69 13.84 -11.24
C MET A 135 0.79 13.99 -11.60
N LYS A 136 1.27 15.23 -11.53
CA LYS A 136 2.69 15.53 -11.73
C LYS A 136 3.40 15.50 -10.38
N VAL A 137 3.98 14.35 -10.07
CA VAL A 137 4.77 14.14 -8.85
C VAL A 137 5.97 13.27 -9.18
N THR A 138 7.15 13.69 -8.75
CA THR A 138 8.34 12.84 -8.78
C THR A 138 8.36 11.95 -7.53
N ASP A 139 9.05 10.81 -7.65
CA ASP A 139 9.14 9.85 -6.54
C ASP A 139 9.79 10.51 -5.31
N GLU A 140 10.78 11.39 -5.52
CA GLU A 140 11.47 12.12 -4.47
C GLU A 140 10.61 13.19 -3.80
N ASN A 141 9.65 13.79 -4.52
CA ASN A 141 8.82 14.85 -3.95
C ASN A 141 7.95 14.34 -2.81
N VAL A 142 7.45 13.12 -2.91
CA VAL A 142 6.65 12.51 -1.83
C VAL A 142 7.44 12.39 -0.52
N LEU A 143 8.76 12.22 -0.60
CA LEU A 143 9.63 12.09 0.56
C LEU A 143 9.98 13.43 1.25
N LYS A 144 9.64 14.57 0.65
CA LYS A 144 9.97 15.91 1.18
C LYS A 144 9.03 16.43 2.26
N GLY A 145 7.89 15.76 2.45
CA GLY A 145 6.92 16.13 3.48
C GLY A 145 7.43 15.81 4.89
N ASP A 146 6.91 16.55 5.87
CA ASP A 146 7.19 16.31 7.28
C ASP A 146 6.22 15.27 7.86
N VAL A 147 6.78 14.33 8.61
CA VAL A 147 6.05 13.33 9.40
C VAL A 147 6.50 13.39 10.84
N ILE A 148 5.66 12.95 11.77
CA ILE A 148 5.98 12.89 13.20
C ILE A 148 5.93 11.42 13.59
N PHE A 149 7.10 10.81 13.75
CA PHE A 149 7.26 9.39 14.04
C PHE A 149 7.90 9.17 15.41
N PRO A 150 7.53 8.07 16.10
CA PRO A 150 8.18 7.64 17.32
C PRO A 150 9.51 6.94 17.02
N SER A 151 10.17 6.46 18.08
CA SER A 151 11.36 5.60 17.96
C SER A 151 11.04 4.32 17.19
N PHE A 152 12.04 3.70 16.56
CA PHE A 152 11.88 2.46 15.80
C PHE A 152 11.23 1.31 16.61
N PRO A 153 11.63 1.03 17.87
CA PRO A 153 10.94 0.03 18.68
C PRO A 153 9.44 0.31 18.85
N GLU A 154 9.08 1.58 19.07
CA GLU A 154 7.68 1.98 19.22
C GLU A 154 6.91 1.89 17.89
N GLN A 155 7.54 2.27 16.75
CA GLN A 155 6.95 2.03 15.41
C GLN A 155 6.63 0.56 15.21
N THR A 156 7.54 -0.34 15.62
CA THR A 156 7.34 -1.78 15.48
C THR A 156 6.17 -2.28 16.31
N VAL A 157 6.08 -1.86 17.57
CA VAL A 157 4.96 -2.23 18.45
C VAL A 157 3.63 -1.73 17.89
N ILE A 158 3.57 -0.47 17.47
CA ILE A 158 2.34 0.11 16.90
C ILE A 158 1.96 -0.61 15.60
N GLY A 159 2.90 -0.81 14.68
CA GLY A 159 2.65 -1.49 13.41
C GLY A 159 2.14 -2.91 13.61
N SER A 160 2.77 -3.70 14.48
CA SER A 160 2.34 -5.07 14.80
C SER A 160 0.95 -5.09 15.43
N PHE A 161 0.66 -4.18 16.34
CA PHE A 161 -0.64 -4.09 17.00
C PHE A 161 -1.78 -3.89 16.00
N PHE A 162 -1.66 -2.94 15.08
CA PHE A 162 -2.69 -2.72 14.06
C PHE A 162 -2.78 -3.87 13.06
N GLN A 163 -1.64 -4.48 12.69
CA GLN A 163 -1.64 -5.66 11.83
C GLN A 163 -2.37 -6.85 12.46
N GLU A 164 -2.17 -7.08 13.77
CA GLU A 164 -2.91 -8.11 14.52
C GLU A 164 -4.42 -7.80 14.58
N LEU A 165 -4.79 -6.53 14.78
CA LEU A 165 -6.20 -6.12 14.76
C LEU A 165 -6.84 -6.39 13.39
N ASP A 166 -6.19 -6.07 12.29
CA ASP A 166 -6.73 -6.32 10.95
C ASP A 166 -6.87 -7.82 10.66
N GLN A 167 -5.93 -8.64 11.16
CA GLN A 167 -6.05 -10.10 11.07
C GLN A 167 -7.27 -10.61 11.86
N LEU A 168 -7.48 -10.12 13.08
CA LEU A 168 -8.64 -10.48 13.90
C LEU A 168 -9.95 -10.05 13.23
N ILE A 169 -10.02 -8.84 12.69
CA ILE A 169 -11.19 -8.35 11.96
C ILE A 169 -11.49 -9.25 10.77
N THR A 170 -10.46 -9.62 10.00
CA THR A 170 -10.59 -10.49 8.83
C THR A 170 -11.13 -11.88 9.21
N LEU A 171 -10.60 -12.46 10.29
CA LEU A 171 -11.04 -13.77 10.80
C LEU A 171 -12.50 -13.71 11.26
N GLN A 172 -12.91 -12.68 12.01
CA GLN A 172 -14.27 -12.51 12.48
C GLN A 172 -15.26 -12.28 11.33
N GLN A 173 -14.89 -11.53 10.32
CA GLN A 173 -15.70 -11.34 9.13
C GLN A 173 -15.92 -12.65 8.38
N ARG A 174 -14.87 -13.49 8.26
CA ARG A 174 -14.97 -14.81 7.63
C ARG A 174 -15.86 -15.76 8.43
N GLU A 175 -15.74 -15.77 9.74
CA GLU A 175 -16.60 -16.57 10.63
C GLU A 175 -18.06 -16.16 10.51
N LEU A 176 -18.33 -14.84 10.53
CA LEU A 176 -19.67 -14.32 10.35
C LEU A 176 -20.29 -14.73 9.01
N GLU A 177 -19.51 -14.75 7.94
CA GLU A 177 -19.99 -15.16 6.61
C GLU A 177 -20.32 -16.65 6.58
N ILE A 178 -19.49 -17.50 7.19
CA ILE A 178 -19.79 -18.94 7.34
C ILE A 178 -21.09 -19.15 8.11
N LEU A 179 -21.29 -18.46 9.23
CA LEU A 179 -22.51 -18.56 10.04
C LEU A 179 -23.75 -18.10 9.26
N LYS A 180 -23.66 -17.06 8.44
CA LYS A 180 -24.75 -16.61 7.57
C LYS A 180 -25.11 -17.68 6.53
N ILE A 181 -24.11 -18.30 5.90
CA ILE A 181 -24.32 -19.40 4.94
C ILE A 181 -25.00 -20.59 5.63
N MET A 182 -24.50 -21.01 6.79
CA MET A 182 -25.09 -22.09 7.59
C MET A 182 -26.55 -21.80 7.94
N LYS A 183 -26.83 -20.60 8.45
CA LYS A 183 -28.19 -20.16 8.75
C LYS A 183 -29.11 -20.28 7.52
N SER A 184 -28.66 -19.74 6.38
CA SER A 184 -29.44 -19.79 5.13
C SER A 184 -29.70 -21.23 4.67
N THR A 185 -28.72 -22.11 4.78
CA THR A 185 -28.84 -23.53 4.40
C THR A 185 -29.82 -24.27 5.31
N LEU A 186 -29.72 -24.07 6.62
CA LEU A 186 -30.64 -24.67 7.58
C LEU A 186 -32.08 -24.19 7.38
N LEU A 187 -32.30 -22.90 7.17
CA LEU A 187 -33.63 -22.37 6.88
C LEU A 187 -34.24 -23.03 5.63
N LYS A 188 -33.45 -23.17 4.55
CA LYS A 188 -33.93 -23.85 3.34
C LYS A 188 -34.26 -25.32 3.59
N ALA A 189 -33.42 -26.02 4.37
CA ALA A 189 -33.65 -27.43 4.67
C ALA A 189 -34.85 -27.68 5.62
N MET A 190 -35.18 -26.73 6.50
CA MET A 190 -36.26 -26.89 7.48
C MET A 190 -37.62 -26.45 6.95
N PHE A 191 -37.68 -25.58 5.94
CA PHE A 191 -38.90 -25.00 5.41
C PHE A 191 -39.14 -25.26 3.91
N ALA A 192 -38.34 -26.21 3.32
CA ALA A 192 -38.58 -26.75 1.98
C ALA A 192 -39.54 -27.99 2.05
#